data_560b6bceb6056fbaa97789216765b074
#
_entry.id   560b6bceb6056fbaa97789216765b074
#
_cell.length_a   1.000
_cell.length_b   1.000
_cell.length_c   1.000
_cell.angle_alpha   90.00
_cell.angle_beta   90.00
_cell.angle_gamma   90.00
#
_symmetry.space_group_name_H-M   'P 1'
#
loop_
_entity.id
_entity.type
_entity.pdbx_description
1 polymer ?
#
loop_
_entity_poly.entity_id
_entity_poly.type
_entity_poly.pdbx_seq_one_letter_code
_entity_poly.pdbx_strand_id
1 'polypeptide(L)' 'MKDGIVVTEKKLLKLAKRLSKTFTINEEEAMEIIYEEWDLVETLFHTHGKVKAVHTHLVDEINYMYRIA' A
#
# COMPACT_ATOMS: atom_id res chain seq x y z
N MET A 1 -6.03 19.06 14.50
CA MET A 1 -5.82 18.70 14.05
C MET A 1 -5.51 17.98 13.54
N LYS A 2 -5.43 17.69 13.19
CA LYS A 2 -5.25 16.98 12.68
C LYS A 2 -4.57 16.21 12.76
N ASP A 3 -4.71 16.15 12.86
CA ASP A 3 -4.12 15.35 13.17
C ASP A 3 -3.94 14.12 12.79
N GLY A 4 -4.29 13.70 12.47
CA GLY A 4 -4.27 12.37 12.00
C GLY A 4 -3.64 12.26 10.66
N ILE A 5 -3.36 11.08 10.26
CA ILE A 5 -2.78 10.86 8.97
C ILE A 5 -3.86 10.90 7.93
N VAL A 6 -3.63 11.72 6.97
CA VAL A 6 -4.50 11.77 5.81
C VAL A 6 -3.80 11.01 4.70
N VAL A 7 -4.37 9.88 4.33
CA VAL A 7 -3.88 9.13 3.17
C VAL A 7 -4.61 9.71 1.98
N THR A 8 -3.94 10.59 1.27
CA THR A 8 -4.57 11.28 0.15
C THR A 8 -4.73 10.35 -1.03
N GLU A 9 -5.68 10.69 -1.89
CA GLU A 9 -5.89 9.95 -3.13
C GLU A 9 -4.61 9.91 -3.96
N LYS A 10 -3.88 11.01 -3.96
CA LYS A 10 -2.63 11.09 -4.69
C LYS A 10 -1.63 10.05 -4.21
N LYS A 11 -1.53 9.88 -2.90
CA LYS A 11 -0.63 8.88 -2.33
C LYS A 11 -1.09 7.47 -2.67
N LEU A 12 -2.41 7.24 -2.62
CA LEU A 12 -2.96 5.94 -2.97
C LEU A 12 -2.67 5.59 -4.42
N LEU A 13 -2.82 6.56 -5.32
CA LEU A 13 -2.55 6.32 -6.72
C LEU A 13 -1.08 6.00 -6.96
N LYS A 14 -0.20 6.71 -6.26
CA LYS A 14 1.23 6.42 -6.38
C LYS A 14 1.57 5.04 -5.86
N LEU A 15 0.95 4.66 -4.75
CA LEU A 15 1.16 3.33 -4.20
C LEU A 15 0.65 2.25 -5.15
N ALA A 16 -0.54 2.46 -5.71
CA ALA A 16 -1.10 1.51 -6.65
C ALA A 16 -0.20 1.34 -7.87
N LYS A 17 0.34 2.44 -8.35
CA LYS A 17 1.24 2.40 -9.49
C LYS A 17 2.48 1.56 -9.20
N ARG A 18 3.06 1.74 -8.01
CA ARG A 18 4.24 0.97 -7.63
C ARG A 18 3.90 -0.51 -7.47
N LEU A 19 2.75 -0.80 -6.86
CA LEU A 19 2.32 -2.18 -6.70
C LEU A 19 2.06 -2.85 -8.05
N SER A 20 1.46 -2.13 -8.98
CA SER A 20 1.17 -2.69 -10.29
C SER A 20 2.45 -3.10 -11.01
N LYS A 21 3.50 -2.31 -10.86
CA LYS A 21 4.78 -2.65 -11.46
C LYS A 21 5.45 -3.81 -10.74
N THR A 22 5.37 -3.83 -9.43
CA THR A 22 6.04 -4.85 -8.63
C THR A 22 5.45 -6.23 -8.88
N PHE A 23 4.13 -6.32 -8.97
CA PHE A 23 3.45 -7.59 -9.14
C PHE A 23 2.99 -7.86 -10.57
N THR A 24 3.29 -6.95 -11.47
CA THR A 24 2.91 -7.07 -12.89
C THR A 24 1.39 -7.25 -13.01
N ILE A 25 0.66 -6.40 -12.33
CA ILE A 25 -0.80 -6.37 -12.38
C ILE A 25 -1.23 -4.97 -12.80
N ASN A 26 -2.50 -4.79 -13.13
CA ASN A 26 -2.96 -3.47 -13.50
C ASN A 26 -3.25 -2.64 -12.25
N GLU A 27 -3.46 -1.34 -12.45
CA GLU A 27 -3.63 -0.44 -11.30
C GLU A 27 -4.93 -0.69 -10.56
N GLU A 28 -5.96 -1.16 -11.26
CA GLU A 28 -7.22 -1.52 -10.61
C GLU A 28 -7.03 -2.65 -9.62
N GLU A 29 -6.30 -3.66 -10.03
CA GLU A 29 -6.01 -4.78 -9.14
C GLU A 29 -5.16 -4.33 -7.97
N ALA A 30 -4.20 -3.43 -8.23
CA ALA A 30 -3.37 -2.89 -7.16
C ALA A 30 -4.23 -2.12 -6.16
N MET A 31 -5.20 -1.35 -6.64
CA MET A 31 -6.10 -0.64 -5.73
C MET A 31 -6.94 -1.59 -4.90
N GLU A 32 -7.37 -2.70 -5.50
CA GLU A 32 -8.12 -3.71 -4.75
C GLU A 32 -7.29 -4.27 -3.61
N ILE A 33 -6.02 -4.53 -3.86
CA ILE A 33 -5.13 -5.02 -2.81
C ILE A 33 -5.03 -3.99 -1.69
N ILE A 34 -4.88 -2.72 -2.06
CA ILE A 34 -4.79 -1.65 -1.08
C ILE A 34 -6.05 -1.62 -0.20
N TYR A 35 -7.22 -1.74 -0.81
CA TYR A 35 -8.47 -1.70 -0.04
C TYR A 35 -8.65 -2.94 0.83
N GLU A 36 -8.24 -4.10 0.33
CA GLU A 36 -8.33 -5.33 1.12
C GLU A 36 -7.41 -5.28 2.33
N GLU A 37 -6.26 -4.66 2.19
CA GLU A 37 -5.28 -4.54 3.27
C GLU A 37 -5.29 -3.14 3.85
N TRP A 38 -6.45 -2.51 3.88
CA TRP A 38 -6.54 -1.10 4.26
C TRP A 38 -5.96 -0.82 5.64
N ASP A 39 -6.27 -1.68 6.62
CA ASP A 39 -5.76 -1.47 7.97
C ASP A 39 -4.24 -1.43 7.98
N LEU A 40 -3.63 -2.34 7.23
CA LEU A 40 -2.18 -2.38 7.14
C LEU A 40 -1.65 -1.15 6.41
N VAL A 41 -2.28 -0.80 5.29
CA VAL A 41 -1.84 0.36 4.50
C VAL A 41 -1.92 1.63 5.34
N GLU A 42 -3.01 1.81 6.05
CA GLU A 42 -3.19 2.98 6.90
C GLU A 42 -2.13 3.03 7.99
N THR A 43 -1.87 1.89 8.63
CA THR A 43 -0.85 1.80 9.66
C THR A 43 0.53 2.13 9.10
N LEU A 44 0.84 1.63 7.92
CA LEU A 44 2.13 1.89 7.30
C LEU A 44 2.30 3.37 6.96
N PHE A 45 1.25 3.99 6.44
CA PHE A 45 1.31 5.43 6.19
C PHE A 45 1.45 6.23 7.48
N HIS A 46 0.81 5.76 8.54
CA HIS A 46 0.93 6.41 9.84
C HIS A 46 2.36 6.31 10.37
N THR A 47 2.98 5.17 10.19
CA THR A 47 4.32 4.92 10.72
C THR A 47 5.39 5.58 9.87
N HIS A 48 5.26 5.49 8.55
CA HIS A 48 6.35 5.90 7.65
C HIS A 48 6.07 7.20 6.90
N GLY A 49 4.84 7.43 6.52
CA GLY A 49 4.44 8.68 5.87
C GLY A 49 4.79 8.80 4.40
N LYS A 50 5.70 7.98 3.90
CA LYS A 50 6.16 8.08 2.51
C LYS A 50 5.71 6.88 1.71
N VAL A 51 5.25 7.14 0.49
CA VAL A 51 4.75 6.08 -0.39
C VAL A 51 5.81 5.00 -0.61
N LYS A 52 7.06 5.41 -0.80
CA LYS A 52 8.12 4.45 -1.07
C LYS A 52 8.29 3.47 0.09
N ALA A 53 8.30 3.97 1.32
CA ALA A 53 8.43 3.12 2.49
C ALA A 53 7.21 2.23 2.68
N VAL A 54 6.03 2.80 2.50
CA VAL A 54 4.80 2.02 2.59
C VAL A 54 4.80 0.91 1.56
N HIS A 55 5.22 1.21 0.34
CA HIS A 55 5.29 0.21 -0.72
C HIS A 55 6.22 -0.93 -0.32
N THR A 56 7.40 -0.62 0.17
CA THR A 56 8.37 -1.65 0.53
C THR A 56 7.82 -2.57 1.61
N HIS A 57 7.24 -1.99 2.65
CA HIS A 57 6.70 -2.81 3.75
C HIS A 57 5.46 -3.58 3.33
N LEU A 58 4.63 -2.97 2.50
CA LEU A 58 3.42 -3.65 2.02
C LEU A 58 3.79 -4.84 1.15
N VAL A 59 4.78 -4.68 0.27
CA VAL A 59 5.24 -5.78 -0.57
C VAL A 59 5.77 -6.93 0.30
N ASP A 60 6.54 -6.60 1.31
CA ASP A 60 7.06 -7.63 2.21
C ASP A 60 5.93 -8.39 2.89
N GLU A 61 4.92 -7.67 3.37
CA GLU A 61 3.79 -8.32 4.04
C GLU A 61 2.99 -9.19 3.08
N ILE A 62 2.75 -8.70 1.88
CA ILE A 62 2.01 -9.47 0.88
C ILE A 62 2.78 -10.72 0.52
N ASN A 63 4.08 -10.59 0.28
CA ASN A 63 4.90 -11.74 -0.06
C ASN A 63 4.92 -12.76 1.07
N TYR A 64 4.98 -12.29 2.31
CA TYR A 64 4.96 -13.17 3.46
C TYR A 64 3.66 -13.96 3.51
N MET A 65 2.54 -13.27 3.35
CA MET A 65 1.23 -13.91 3.44
C MET A 65 1.01 -14.93 2.35
N TYR A 66 1.40 -14.60 1.13
CA TYR A 66 1.12 -15.48 -0.01
C TYR A 66 2.13 -16.60 -0.17
N ARG A 67 3.31 -16.43 0.41
CA ARG A 67 4.32 -17.48 0.33
C ARG A 67 3.97 -18.71 1.16
N ILE A 68 3.17 -18.49 2.17
CA ILE A 68 2.81 -19.57 3.09
C ILE A 68 1.83 -20.54 2.45
N ALA A 69 1.09 -20.06 1.50
CA ALA A 69 0.06 -20.89 0.85
C ALA A 69 0.64 -22.10 0.12
#